data_94144c6150251370103689d81639cccb
#
_entry.id   94144c6150251370103689d81639cccb
#
_cell.length_a   1.000
_cell.length_b   1.000
_cell.length_c   1.000
_cell.angle_alpha   90.00
_cell.angle_beta   90.00
_cell.angle_gamma   90.00
#
_symmetry.space_group_name_H-M   'P 1'
#
loop_
_entity.id
_entity.type
_entity.pdbx_description
1 polymer ?
#
loop_
_entity_poly.entity_id
_entity_poly.type
_entity_poly.pdbx_seq_one_letter_code
_entity_poly.pdbx_strand_id
1 'polypeptide(L)'
;MREIVMDTETTGLDPFTGHRIVEIGAFELLNHIPTGNVYHQYINPQRDMPEEAFNVHGLSEEFLASKPLFEDVAQEFLKFIDDGILIIHNAPF
;
A
#
# COMPACT_ATOMS: atom_id res chain seq x y z
N MET A 1 18.11 -14.98 1.92
CA MET A 1 17.36 -14.18 0.94
C MET A 1 16.27 -13.38 1.65
N ARG A 2 16.22 -12.11 1.37
CA ARG A 2 15.24 -11.22 1.98
C ARG A 2 14.09 -11.00 1.02
N GLU A 3 12.86 -11.26 1.48
CA GLU A 3 11.65 -11.10 0.70
C GLU A 3 10.73 -10.12 1.40
N ILE A 4 10.03 -9.30 0.63
CA ILE A 4 9.02 -8.36 1.14
C ILE A 4 7.68 -8.77 0.54
N VAL A 5 6.79 -9.26 1.38
CA VAL A 5 5.42 -9.57 0.99
C VAL A 5 4.59 -8.32 1.21
N MET A 6 3.93 -7.83 0.18
CA MET A 6 3.15 -6.62 0.30
C MET A 6 1.79 -6.74 -0.35
N ASP A 7 0.85 -5.99 0.20
CA ASP A 7 -0.50 -5.86 -0.32
C ASP A 7 -0.90 -4.39 -0.28
N THR A 8 -1.77 -3.99 -1.18
CA THR A 8 -2.25 -2.61 -1.25
C THR A 8 -3.77 -2.58 -1.34
N GLU A 9 -4.35 -1.49 -0.83
CA GLU A 9 -5.72 -1.12 -1.11
C GLU A 9 -5.72 0.15 -1.95
N THR A 10 -6.70 0.30 -2.82
CA THR A 10 -6.74 1.39 -3.80
C THR A 10 -8.14 1.97 -3.92
N THR A 11 -8.24 3.09 -4.67
CA THR A 11 -9.55 3.67 -5.00
C THR A 11 -10.24 2.93 -6.15
N GLY A 12 -9.55 2.03 -6.85
CA GLY A 12 -10.10 1.25 -7.96
C GLY A 12 -9.04 0.38 -8.58
N LEU A 13 -9.41 -0.38 -9.63
CA LEU A 13 -8.56 -1.42 -10.19
C LEU A 13 -7.58 -0.92 -11.26
N ASP A 14 -7.89 0.22 -11.91
CA ASP A 14 -7.12 0.67 -13.06
C ASP A 14 -6.37 1.98 -12.74
N PRO A 15 -5.03 1.95 -12.58
CA PRO A 15 -4.26 3.16 -12.29
C PRO A 15 -4.27 4.16 -13.44
N PHE A 16 -4.54 3.71 -14.67
CA PHE A 16 -4.57 4.60 -15.83
C PHE A 16 -5.83 5.46 -15.89
N THR A 17 -6.85 5.16 -15.10
CA THR A 17 -8.05 5.97 -14.97
C THR A 17 -8.03 6.86 -13.73
N GLY A 18 -6.86 7.08 -13.13
CA GLY A 18 -6.68 7.98 -12.00
C GLY A 18 -6.90 7.35 -10.63
N HIS A 19 -6.98 6.03 -10.55
CA HIS A 19 -7.08 5.36 -9.27
C HIS A 19 -5.73 5.33 -8.57
N ARG A 20 -5.76 5.38 -7.23
CA ARG A 20 -4.56 5.58 -6.41
C ARG A 20 -4.55 4.63 -5.22
N ILE A 21 -3.35 4.35 -4.71
CA ILE A 21 -3.14 3.55 -3.51
C ILE A 21 -3.61 4.34 -2.30
N VAL A 22 -4.29 3.68 -1.37
CA VAL A 22 -4.76 4.26 -0.12
C VAL A 22 -4.22 3.56 1.12
N GLU A 23 -3.68 2.37 0.96
CA GLU A 23 -3.05 1.63 2.07
C GLU A 23 -1.97 0.71 1.54
N ILE A 24 -0.84 0.65 2.25
CA ILE A 24 0.23 -0.29 1.97
C ILE A 24 0.47 -1.09 3.23
N GLY A 25 0.42 -2.42 3.12
CA GLY A 25 0.83 -3.32 4.17
C GLY A 25 1.95 -4.20 3.64
N ALA A 26 3.04 -4.35 4.39
CA ALA A 26 4.17 -5.16 3.98
C ALA A 26 4.85 -5.80 5.18
N PHE A 27 5.43 -6.98 4.97
CA PHE A 27 6.23 -7.63 6.01
C PHE A 27 7.43 -8.34 5.40
N GLU A 28 8.44 -8.47 6.22
CA GLU A 28 9.72 -9.04 5.80
C GLU A 28 9.81 -10.52 6.13
N LEU A 29 10.29 -11.30 5.16
CA LEU A 29 10.73 -12.66 5.38
C LEU A 29 12.24 -12.75 5.15
N LEU A 30 12.91 -13.54 5.95
CA LEU A 30 14.31 -13.90 5.71
C LEU A 30 14.38 -15.42 5.63
N ASN A 31 14.79 -15.93 4.48
CA ASN A 31 14.80 -17.37 4.20
C ASN A 31 13.42 -17.99 4.46
N HIS A 32 12.37 -17.30 3.99
CA HIS A 32 10.96 -17.68 4.09
C HIS A 32 10.38 -17.67 5.51
N ILE A 33 11.08 -17.05 6.47
CA ILE A 33 10.61 -16.95 7.85
C ILE A 33 10.34 -15.49 8.18
N PRO A 34 9.16 -15.14 8.74
CA PRO A 34 8.88 -13.76 9.15
C PRO A 34 9.89 -13.28 10.19
N THR A 35 10.39 -12.05 9.99
CA THR A 35 11.37 -11.45 10.88
C THR A 35 10.73 -10.59 11.98
N GLY A 36 9.46 -10.25 11.83
CA GLY A 36 8.79 -9.29 12.70
C GLY A 36 8.85 -7.85 12.21
N ASN A 37 9.64 -7.57 11.19
CA ASN A 37 9.67 -6.23 10.59
C ASN A 37 8.48 -6.04 9.66
N VAL A 38 7.68 -5.00 9.91
CA VAL A 38 6.48 -4.69 9.14
C VAL A 38 6.47 -3.22 8.76
N TYR A 39 5.79 -2.92 7.66
CA TYR A 39 5.49 -1.55 7.25
C TYR A 39 4.00 -1.46 7.00
N HIS A 40 3.36 -0.44 7.54
CA HIS A 40 1.94 -0.20 7.32
C HIS A 40 1.69 1.30 7.24
N GLN A 41 1.00 1.76 6.20
CA GLN A 41 0.71 3.16 6.02
C GLN A 41 -0.60 3.35 5.27
N TYR A 42 -1.47 4.20 5.81
CA TYR A 42 -2.58 4.75 5.07
C TYR A 42 -2.12 5.98 4.30
N ILE A 43 -2.70 6.21 3.14
CA ILE A 43 -2.27 7.28 2.23
C ILE A 43 -3.50 8.07 1.79
N ASN A 44 -3.37 9.39 1.79
CA ASN A 44 -4.38 10.27 1.23
C ASN A 44 -4.27 10.22 -0.30
N PRO A 45 -5.30 9.72 -1.02
CA PRO A 45 -5.22 9.59 -2.46
C PRO A 45 -5.48 10.90 -3.20
N GLN A 46 -5.85 11.97 -2.51
CA GLN A 46 -6.16 13.28 -3.09
C GLN A 46 -7.29 13.20 -4.14
N ARG A 47 -8.23 12.32 -3.91
CA ARG A 47 -9.41 12.16 -4.77
C ARG A 47 -10.54 11.54 -3.97
N ASP A 48 -11.73 11.51 -4.55
CA ASP A 48 -12.90 10.87 -3.95
C ASP A 48 -12.70 9.35 -3.82
N MET A 49 -13.46 8.76 -2.92
CA MET A 49 -13.46 7.31 -2.73
C MET A 49 -14.71 6.73 -3.40
N PRO A 50 -14.57 5.99 -4.50
CA PRO A 50 -15.70 5.31 -5.11
C PRO A 50 -16.35 4.32 -4.16
N GLU A 51 -17.69 4.24 -4.22
CA GLU A 51 -18.43 3.34 -3.34
C GLU A 51 -18.00 1.89 -3.47
N GLU A 52 -17.69 1.45 -4.68
CA GLU A 52 -17.24 0.08 -4.92
C GLU A 52 -15.96 -0.24 -4.15
N ALA A 53 -15.00 0.66 -4.15
CA ALA A 53 -13.76 0.48 -3.41
C ALA A 53 -14.00 0.52 -1.91
N PHE A 54 -14.81 1.47 -1.44
CA PHE A 54 -15.16 1.57 -0.02
C PHE A 54 -15.81 0.28 0.48
N ASN A 55 -16.67 -0.34 -0.31
CA ASN A 55 -17.34 -1.59 0.06
C ASN A 55 -16.36 -2.75 0.22
N VAL A 56 -15.19 -2.67 -0.41
CA VAL A 56 -14.15 -3.70 -0.29
C VAL A 56 -13.28 -3.48 0.95
N HIS A 57 -12.76 -2.27 1.16
CA HIS A 57 -11.76 -2.04 2.22
C HIS A 57 -12.24 -1.18 3.38
N GLY A 58 -13.38 -0.51 3.26
CA GLY A 58 -13.95 0.26 4.35
C GLY A 58 -13.22 1.57 4.70
N LEU A 59 -12.33 2.04 3.84
CA LEU A 59 -11.56 3.26 4.08
C LEU A 59 -12.28 4.44 3.44
N SER A 60 -12.78 5.36 4.27
CA SER A 60 -13.53 6.52 3.78
C SER A 60 -12.61 7.64 3.33
N GLU A 61 -13.13 8.49 2.45
CA GLU A 61 -12.44 9.71 2.03
C GLU A 61 -12.11 10.58 3.23
N GLU A 62 -13.03 10.71 4.17
CA GLU A 62 -12.85 11.49 5.38
C GLU A 62 -11.72 10.97 6.25
N PHE A 63 -11.67 9.66 6.44
CA PHE A 63 -10.60 9.02 7.21
C PHE A 63 -9.23 9.29 6.59
N LEU A 64 -9.15 9.20 5.27
CA LEU A 64 -7.88 9.34 4.56
C LEU A 64 -7.45 10.79 4.37
N ALA A 65 -8.36 11.76 4.56
CA ALA A 65 -8.05 13.17 4.34
C ALA A 65 -6.94 13.69 5.25
N SER A 66 -6.76 13.10 6.43
CA SER A 66 -5.71 13.51 7.38
C SER A 66 -4.42 12.69 7.24
N LYS A 67 -4.36 11.77 6.28
CA LYS A 67 -3.20 10.90 6.12
C LYS A 67 -2.17 11.54 5.20
N PRO A 68 -0.90 11.11 5.29
CA PRO A 68 0.13 11.66 4.41
C PRO A 68 -0.11 11.31 2.95
N LEU A 69 0.46 12.10 2.06
CA LEU A 69 0.45 11.81 0.63
C LEU A 69 1.47 10.72 0.32
N PHE A 70 1.30 10.04 -0.80
CA PHE A 70 2.25 9.01 -1.20
C PHE A 70 3.68 9.55 -1.29
N GLU A 71 3.86 10.75 -1.85
CA GLU A 71 5.18 11.37 -1.97
C GLU A 71 5.86 11.60 -0.61
N ASP A 72 5.07 11.78 0.45
CA ASP A 72 5.61 12.00 1.80
C ASP A 72 6.16 10.72 2.44
N VAL A 73 5.70 9.56 2.00
CA VAL A 73 6.08 8.28 2.60
C VAL A 73 6.90 7.40 1.67
N ALA A 74 7.06 7.81 0.41
CA ALA A 74 7.71 6.98 -0.60
C ALA A 74 9.13 6.59 -0.21
N GLN A 75 9.90 7.52 0.35
CA GLN A 75 11.29 7.23 0.70
C GLN A 75 11.41 6.24 1.85
N GLU A 76 10.59 6.36 2.88
CA GLU A 76 10.64 5.39 3.97
C GLU A 76 10.16 4.01 3.51
N PHE A 77 9.18 3.95 2.60
CA PHE A 77 8.76 2.69 2.02
C PHE A 77 9.88 2.07 1.18
N LEU A 78 10.57 2.88 0.36
CA LEU A 78 11.71 2.41 -0.42
C LEU A 78 12.85 1.89 0.46
N LYS A 79 13.08 2.51 1.60
CA LYS A 79 14.06 2.03 2.57
C LYS A 79 13.66 0.68 3.15
N PHE A 80 12.37 0.49 3.40
CA PHE A 80 11.88 -0.77 3.94
C PHE A 80 12.08 -1.91 2.94
N ILE A 81 11.74 -1.69 1.66
CA ILE A 81 11.89 -2.75 0.65
C ILE A 81 13.33 -2.96 0.23
N ASP A 82 14.13 -1.88 0.16
CA ASP A 82 15.56 -1.87 -0.16
C ASP A 82 15.88 -2.84 -1.31
N ASP A 83 16.75 -3.83 -1.10
CA ASP A 83 17.11 -4.84 -2.09
C ASP A 83 16.33 -6.14 -1.95
N GLY A 84 15.27 -6.15 -1.15
CA GLY A 84 14.45 -7.34 -0.97
C GLY A 84 13.70 -7.72 -2.25
N ILE A 85 13.42 -9.01 -2.40
CA ILE A 85 12.60 -9.50 -3.50
C ILE A 85 11.14 -9.20 -3.14
N LEU A 86 10.44 -8.48 -4.04
CA LEU A 86 9.05 -8.13 -3.80
C LEU A 86 8.13 -9.26 -4.20
N ILE A 87 7.24 -9.64 -3.28
CA ILE A 87 6.12 -10.54 -3.54
C ILE A 87 4.86 -9.70 -3.37
N ILE A 88 4.26 -9.32 -4.49
CA ILE A 88 3.14 -8.38 -4.50
C ILE A 88 1.85 -9.12 -4.68
N HIS A 89 0.99 -9.01 -3.69
CA HIS A 89 -0.41 -9.40 -3.80
C HIS A 89 -1.16 -8.23 -4.47
N ASN A 90 -2.25 -8.50 -5.14
CA ASN A 90 -3.02 -7.45 -5.81
C ASN A 90 -2.29 -6.80 -7.00
N ALA A 91 -1.30 -7.46 -7.59
CA ALA A 91 -0.76 -7.07 -8.88
C ALA A 91 -1.86 -7.29 -9.96
N PRO A 92 -1.94 -6.46 -11.00
CA PRO A 92 -0.93 -5.55 -11.55
C PRO A 92 -1.07 -4.08 -11.13
N PHE A 93 -1.81 -3.76 -10.11
CA PHE A 93 -1.90 -2.38 -9.66
C PHE A 93 -0.59 -1.92 -9.03
#